data_58e2c86801707f1e7093da095b3ab44f
#
_entry.id   58e2c86801707f1e7093da095b3ab44f
#
_cell.length_a   1.000
_cell.length_b   1.000
_cell.length_c   1.000
_cell.angle_alpha   90.00
_cell.angle_beta   90.00
_cell.angle_gamma   90.00
#
_symmetry.space_group_name_H-M   'P 1'
#
loop_
_entity.id
_entity.type
_entity.pdbx_description
1 polymer ?
#
loop_
_entity_poly.entity_id
_entity_poly.type
_entity_poly.pdbx_seq_one_letter_code
_entity_poly.pdbx_strand_id
1 'polypeptide(L)'
;PQTFEYVDLESVVGTEMLSHRTEVKSSAPSRAQRLAHTGDLFYQTVRPYQKNNYLFEKPDNNYVFSTGYAQMRPYADGYFLLSLVQSEHFVKVVLDNCTGTSYPAINANDLAEIEVTAPSDESEAQKIGTIFRSIDNLITLHQRQLEKLKNIKSALLEKMFV
;
A
#
# COMPACT_ATOMS: atom_id res chain seq x y z
N PRO A 1 17.30 15.04 2.14
CA PRO A 1 16.85 16.33 1.61
C PRO A 1 16.42 17.26 2.75
N GLN A 2 16.52 18.57 2.54
CA GLN A 2 16.03 19.57 3.53
C GLN A 2 14.50 19.64 3.56
N THR A 3 13.87 19.35 2.44
CA THR A 3 12.41 19.21 2.27
C THR A 3 12.11 17.84 1.67
N PHE A 4 10.98 17.24 2.05
CA PHE A 4 10.55 15.95 1.56
C PHE A 4 9.02 15.80 1.62
N GLU A 5 8.49 14.85 0.88
CA GLU A 5 7.08 14.49 0.86
C GLU A 5 6.80 13.43 1.93
N TYR A 6 6.09 13.81 2.98
CA TYR A 6 5.76 12.92 4.08
C TYR A 6 4.46 12.15 3.84
N VAL A 7 4.54 10.85 4.04
CA VAL A 7 3.40 9.92 3.93
C VAL A 7 3.13 9.32 5.30
N ASP A 8 2.00 9.66 5.90
CA ASP A 8 1.55 9.07 7.17
C ASP A 8 0.56 7.92 6.94
N LEU A 9 0.06 7.33 8.03
CA LEU A 9 -0.84 6.17 7.96
C LEU A 9 -2.21 6.47 7.32
N GLU A 10 -2.62 7.73 7.30
CA GLU A 10 -3.90 8.17 6.70
C GLU A 10 -3.74 8.50 5.22
N SER A 11 -2.51 8.62 4.75
CA SER A 11 -2.18 8.98 3.37
C SER A 11 -2.40 7.84 2.37
N VAL A 12 -2.46 6.60 2.84
CA VAL A 12 -2.66 5.41 2.01
C VAL A 12 -3.97 4.72 2.39
N VAL A 13 -4.76 4.41 1.39
CA VAL A 13 -6.01 3.63 1.54
C VAL A 13 -6.00 2.47 0.56
N GLY A 14 -6.12 1.27 1.08
CA GLY A 14 -5.92 0.05 0.28
C GLY A 14 -4.48 0.00 -0.25
N THR A 15 -4.32 0.09 -1.55
CA THR A 15 -3.00 0.10 -2.21
C THR A 15 -2.68 1.44 -2.90
N GLU A 16 -3.47 2.48 -2.63
CA GLU A 16 -3.33 3.78 -3.27
C GLU A 16 -2.87 4.86 -2.28
N MET A 17 -1.88 5.66 -2.69
CA MET A 17 -1.50 6.88 -1.97
C MET A 17 -2.43 8.02 -2.40
N LEU A 18 -3.33 8.41 -1.50
CA LEU A 18 -4.31 9.49 -1.74
C LEU A 18 -3.74 10.87 -1.48
N SER A 19 -2.78 10.99 -0.56
CA SER A 19 -2.21 12.27 -0.16
C SER A 19 -0.76 12.12 0.32
N HIS A 20 -0.06 13.21 0.38
CA HIS A 20 1.21 13.42 1.06
C HIS A 20 1.31 14.91 1.38
N ARG A 21 2.23 15.30 2.25
CA ARG A 21 2.48 16.70 2.54
C ARG A 21 3.96 17.00 2.54
N THR A 22 4.31 18.20 2.10
CA THR A 22 5.70 18.67 2.13
C THR A 22 6.08 19.04 3.55
N GLU A 23 7.15 18.45 4.05
CA GLU A 23 7.72 18.73 5.37
C GLU A 23 9.16 19.26 5.25
N VAL A 24 9.55 20.07 6.23
CA VAL A 24 10.93 20.54 6.36
C VAL A 24 11.63 19.73 7.45
N LYS A 25 12.83 19.24 7.18
CA LYS A 25 13.57 18.35 8.09
C LYS A 25 13.69 18.87 9.52
N SER A 26 13.85 20.19 9.71
CA SER A 26 14.01 20.81 11.02
C SER A 26 12.76 20.78 11.90
N SER A 27 11.56 20.65 11.29
CA SER A 27 10.26 20.61 11.97
C SER A 27 9.47 19.33 11.69
N ALA A 28 10.12 18.35 11.07
CA ALA A 28 9.47 17.11 10.65
C ALA A 28 8.95 16.30 11.86
N PRO A 29 7.84 15.56 11.68
CA PRO A 29 7.36 14.63 12.69
C PRO A 29 8.44 13.61 13.06
N SER A 30 8.53 13.22 14.34
CA SER A 30 9.52 12.24 14.83
C SER A 30 9.40 10.88 14.12
N ARG A 31 8.25 10.58 13.52
CA ARG A 31 7.99 9.37 12.73
C ARG A 31 8.48 9.46 11.28
N ALA A 32 8.95 10.61 10.81
CA ALA A 32 9.47 10.80 9.47
C ALA A 32 10.94 10.35 9.40
N GLN A 33 11.19 9.05 9.28
CA GLN A 33 12.54 8.48 9.42
C GLN A 33 13.04 7.67 8.23
N ARG A 34 12.14 7.24 7.32
CA ARG A 34 12.49 6.28 6.27
C ARG A 34 12.28 6.88 4.89
N LEU A 35 13.39 7.09 4.20
CA LEU A 35 13.37 7.50 2.80
C LEU A 35 12.91 6.34 1.92
N ALA A 36 11.94 6.61 1.05
CA ALA A 36 11.46 5.64 0.08
C ALA A 36 12.43 5.48 -1.08
N HIS A 37 12.58 4.25 -1.55
CA HIS A 37 13.25 3.92 -2.80
C HIS A 37 12.27 3.23 -3.74
N THR A 38 12.39 3.51 -5.03
CA THR A 38 11.56 2.86 -6.04
C THR A 38 11.63 1.34 -5.90
N GLY A 39 10.48 0.70 -5.84
CA GLY A 39 10.34 -0.74 -5.62
C GLY A 39 10.16 -1.17 -4.17
N ASP A 40 10.33 -0.28 -3.19
CA ASP A 40 10.05 -0.61 -1.79
C ASP A 40 8.55 -0.77 -1.55
N LEU A 41 8.17 -1.77 -0.78
CA LEU A 41 6.82 -1.96 -0.26
C LEU A 41 6.73 -1.40 1.17
N PHE A 42 5.78 -0.54 1.40
CA PHE A 42 5.45 0.00 2.71
C PHE A 42 4.24 -0.73 3.29
N TYR A 43 4.51 -1.58 4.28
CA TYR A 43 3.51 -2.39 4.97
C TYR A 43 3.02 -1.70 6.24
N GLN A 44 1.71 -1.48 6.36
CA GLN A 44 1.12 -0.86 7.55
C GLN A 44 1.19 -1.82 8.75
N THR A 45 2.01 -1.46 9.75
CA THR A 45 2.25 -2.28 10.94
C THR A 45 1.24 -2.02 12.06
N VAL A 46 0.52 -0.91 12.01
CA VAL A 46 -0.53 -0.54 12.97
C VAL A 46 -1.89 -0.79 12.31
N ARG A 47 -2.75 -1.56 12.96
CA ARG A 47 -4.05 -2.02 12.40
C ARG A 47 -3.88 -2.70 11.02
N PRO A 48 -3.07 -3.76 10.94
CA PRO A 48 -2.74 -4.39 9.65
C PRO A 48 -3.97 -4.96 8.92
N TYR A 49 -5.08 -5.17 9.62
CA TYR A 49 -6.36 -5.58 9.03
C TYR A 49 -6.95 -4.55 8.05
N GLN A 50 -6.51 -3.30 8.11
CA GLN A 50 -6.92 -2.27 7.14
C GLN A 50 -6.30 -2.47 5.76
N LYS A 51 -5.21 -3.24 5.67
CA LYS A 51 -4.51 -3.57 4.41
C LYS A 51 -4.06 -2.32 3.62
N ASN A 52 -3.73 -1.24 4.30
CA ASN A 52 -3.24 -0.01 3.66
C ASN A 52 -1.73 -0.12 3.40
N ASN A 53 -1.36 -0.92 2.40
CA ASN A 53 0.02 -1.19 2.02
C ASN A 53 0.32 -0.56 0.67
N TYR A 54 1.48 0.03 0.49
CA TYR A 54 1.80 0.78 -0.71
C TYR A 54 3.11 0.35 -1.35
N LEU A 55 3.06 -0.05 -2.62
CA LEU A 55 4.24 -0.29 -3.43
C LEU A 55 4.70 1.04 -4.04
N PHE A 56 5.90 1.49 -3.66
CA PHE A 56 6.44 2.76 -4.11
C PHE A 56 7.10 2.61 -5.49
N GLU A 57 6.39 3.07 -6.52
CA GLU A 57 6.85 3.00 -7.92
C GLU A 57 7.15 4.40 -8.52
N LYS A 58 7.16 5.44 -7.69
CA LYS A 58 7.49 6.78 -8.16
C LYS A 58 9.01 6.88 -8.43
N PRO A 59 9.41 7.59 -9.49
CA PRO A 59 10.84 7.82 -9.77
C PRO A 59 11.48 8.81 -8.80
N ASP A 60 10.68 9.64 -8.12
CA ASP A 60 11.13 10.61 -7.14
C ASP A 60 11.38 9.91 -5.81
N ASN A 61 12.57 10.11 -5.23
CA ASN A 61 13.02 9.49 -3.99
C ASN A 61 13.07 10.42 -2.79
N ASN A 62 12.40 11.58 -2.85
CA ASN A 62 12.28 12.50 -1.71
C ASN A 62 11.07 12.21 -0.81
N TYR A 63 10.43 11.06 -0.96
CA TYR A 63 9.34 10.62 -0.10
C TYR A 63 9.85 9.97 1.16
N VAL A 64 9.23 10.31 2.28
CA VAL A 64 9.54 9.74 3.60
C VAL A 64 8.27 9.19 4.20
N PHE A 65 8.27 7.89 4.49
CA PHE A 65 7.14 7.22 5.12
C PHE A 65 7.24 7.23 6.63
N SER A 66 6.10 7.31 7.29
CA SER A 66 5.96 7.16 8.74
C SER A 66 6.54 5.83 9.22
N THR A 67 7.10 5.82 10.43
CA THR A 67 7.52 4.59 11.12
C THR A 67 6.38 3.62 11.43
N GLY A 68 5.13 4.03 11.21
CA GLY A 68 3.97 3.14 11.24
C GLY A 68 3.91 2.17 10.04
N TYR A 69 4.82 2.32 9.08
CA TYR A 69 5.04 1.34 8.00
C TYR A 69 6.35 0.59 8.24
N ALA A 70 6.36 -0.70 7.98
CA ALA A 70 7.59 -1.45 7.73
C ALA A 70 7.98 -1.27 6.26
N GLN A 71 9.21 -0.86 6.00
CA GLN A 71 9.76 -0.77 4.64
C GLN A 71 10.37 -2.12 4.27
N MET A 72 9.79 -2.76 3.27
CA MET A 72 10.21 -4.05 2.75
C MET A 72 10.82 -3.89 1.37
N ARG A 73 11.91 -4.60 1.11
CA ARG A 73 12.50 -4.66 -0.22
C ARG A 73 12.22 -6.02 -0.85
N PRO A 74 11.38 -6.08 -1.89
CA PRO A 74 11.09 -7.34 -2.58
C PRO A 74 12.36 -7.96 -3.17
N TYR A 75 12.50 -9.28 -3.05
CA TYR A 75 13.65 -9.98 -3.62
C TYR A 75 13.49 -10.28 -5.11
N ALA A 76 12.23 -10.45 -5.58
CA ALA A 76 11.92 -10.81 -6.97
C ALA A 76 11.01 -9.78 -7.63
N ASP A 77 9.78 -9.59 -7.13
CA ASP A 77 8.78 -8.70 -7.72
C ASP A 77 7.96 -7.99 -6.64
N GLY A 78 7.85 -6.66 -6.77
CA GLY A 78 7.14 -5.83 -5.80
C GLY A 78 5.65 -6.10 -5.77
N TYR A 79 5.03 -6.37 -6.92
CA TYR A 79 3.60 -6.63 -7.00
C TYR A 79 3.23 -8.03 -6.50
N PHE A 80 4.14 -9.01 -6.68
CA PHE A 80 4.00 -10.31 -6.03
C PHE A 80 3.96 -10.14 -4.51
N LEU A 81 4.92 -9.41 -3.93
CA LEU A 81 4.96 -9.17 -2.49
C LEU A 81 3.73 -8.41 -2.00
N LEU A 82 3.31 -7.35 -2.72
CA LEU A 82 2.08 -6.61 -2.41
C LEU A 82 0.87 -7.55 -2.38
N SER A 83 0.70 -8.40 -3.40
CA SER A 83 -0.42 -9.34 -3.49
C SER A 83 -0.40 -10.36 -2.34
N LEU A 84 0.77 -10.86 -1.98
CA LEU A 84 0.95 -11.79 -0.87
C LEU A 84 0.51 -11.17 0.46
N VAL A 85 0.99 -9.96 0.78
CA VAL A 85 0.66 -9.28 2.05
C VAL A 85 -0.78 -8.78 2.12
N GLN A 86 -1.47 -8.67 0.98
CA GLN A 86 -2.90 -8.34 0.90
C GLN A 86 -3.81 -9.56 1.12
N SER A 87 -3.27 -10.78 1.09
CA SER A 87 -4.06 -12.00 1.26
C SER A 87 -4.63 -12.12 2.67
N GLU A 88 -5.85 -12.66 2.78
CA GLU A 88 -6.51 -12.90 4.09
C GLU A 88 -5.69 -13.81 4.99
N HIS A 89 -4.99 -14.78 4.38
CA HIS A 89 -4.13 -15.70 5.12
C HIS A 89 -2.98 -14.95 5.79
N PHE A 90 -2.26 -14.10 5.05
CA PHE A 90 -1.15 -13.32 5.59
C PHE A 90 -1.62 -12.36 6.69
N VAL A 91 -2.73 -11.64 6.45
CA VAL A 91 -3.31 -10.72 7.45
C VAL A 91 -3.67 -11.46 8.74
N LYS A 92 -4.25 -12.66 8.63
CA LYS A 92 -4.55 -13.46 9.81
C LYS A 92 -3.30 -13.83 10.59
N VAL A 93 -2.26 -14.33 9.93
CA VAL A 93 -0.98 -14.68 10.57
C VAL A 93 -0.36 -13.45 11.26
N VAL A 94 -0.39 -12.30 10.61
CA VAL A 94 0.09 -11.04 11.22
C VAL A 94 -0.72 -10.68 12.46
N LEU A 95 -2.05 -10.76 12.40
CA LEU A 95 -2.92 -10.44 13.54
C LEU A 95 -2.69 -11.37 14.73
N ASP A 96 -2.42 -12.66 14.48
CA ASP A 96 -2.10 -13.64 15.51
C ASP A 96 -0.75 -13.32 16.22
N ASN A 97 0.13 -12.53 15.57
CA ASN A 97 1.40 -12.05 16.11
C ASN A 97 1.39 -10.59 16.58
N CYS A 98 0.24 -9.91 16.51
CA CYS A 98 0.10 -8.53 16.97
C CYS A 98 0.01 -8.44 18.50
N THR A 99 0.46 -7.32 19.01
CA THR A 99 0.18 -6.87 20.40
C THR A 99 -0.92 -5.83 20.41
N GLY A 100 -1.68 -5.76 21.51
CA GLY A 100 -2.80 -4.84 21.67
C GLY A 100 -4.12 -5.34 21.08
N THR A 101 -5.21 -5.12 21.78
CA THR A 101 -6.55 -5.59 21.40
C THR A 101 -7.32 -4.56 20.56
N SER A 102 -7.36 -3.31 20.99
CA SER A 102 -8.10 -2.23 20.30
C SER A 102 -7.31 -1.61 19.15
N TYR A 103 -5.98 -1.63 19.26
CA TYR A 103 -5.05 -1.11 18.28
C TYR A 103 -3.95 -2.14 18.02
N PRO A 104 -4.26 -3.25 17.33
CA PRO A 104 -3.28 -4.28 17.08
C PRO A 104 -2.13 -3.71 16.27
N ALA A 105 -0.92 -4.01 16.68
CA ALA A 105 0.30 -3.60 16.00
C ALA A 105 1.34 -4.73 16.04
N ILE A 106 2.12 -4.82 14.97
CA ILE A 106 3.26 -5.71 14.88
C ILE A 106 4.53 -4.88 14.72
N ASN A 107 5.60 -5.24 15.40
CA ASN A 107 6.89 -4.60 15.15
C ASN A 107 7.59 -5.21 13.92
N ALA A 108 8.59 -4.49 13.39
CA ALA A 108 9.26 -4.90 12.16
C ALA A 108 10.05 -6.22 12.32
N ASN A 109 10.53 -6.54 13.52
CA ASN A 109 11.27 -7.79 13.76
C ASN A 109 10.33 -8.98 13.77
N ASP A 110 9.21 -8.90 14.50
CA ASP A 110 8.21 -9.97 14.51
C ASP A 110 7.59 -10.17 13.12
N LEU A 111 7.39 -9.08 12.36
CA LEU A 111 6.93 -9.16 10.97
C LEU A 111 7.95 -9.88 10.07
N ALA A 112 9.24 -9.68 10.30
CA ALA A 112 10.31 -10.32 9.52
C ALA A 112 10.45 -11.83 9.80
N GLU A 113 9.98 -12.29 10.96
CA GLU A 113 9.99 -13.71 11.35
C GLU A 113 8.77 -14.48 10.82
N ILE A 114 7.80 -13.82 10.18
CA ILE A 114 6.64 -14.50 9.62
C ILE A 114 7.08 -15.32 8.40
N GLU A 115 6.91 -16.64 8.52
CA GLU A 115 7.15 -17.54 7.42
C GLU A 115 6.06 -17.44 6.36
N VAL A 116 6.47 -17.35 5.11
CA VAL A 116 5.58 -17.31 3.95
C VAL A 116 5.98 -18.35 2.92
N THR A 117 4.99 -18.88 2.22
CA THR A 117 5.26 -19.74 1.05
C THR A 117 5.41 -18.84 -0.17
N ALA A 118 6.55 -18.91 -0.82
CA ALA A 118 6.84 -18.19 -2.05
C ALA A 118 7.45 -19.14 -3.09
N PRO A 119 7.29 -18.86 -4.40
CA PRO A 119 7.99 -19.59 -5.44
C PRO A 119 9.50 -19.54 -5.23
N SER A 120 10.18 -20.65 -5.48
CA SER A 120 11.65 -20.69 -5.47
C SER A 120 12.26 -20.06 -6.73
N ASP A 121 11.48 -19.98 -7.81
CA ASP A 121 11.85 -19.35 -9.08
C ASP A 121 11.34 -17.89 -9.11
N GLU A 122 12.27 -16.95 -9.22
CA GLU A 122 11.95 -15.53 -9.36
C GLU A 122 11.06 -15.22 -10.58
N SER A 123 11.24 -15.97 -11.68
CA SER A 123 10.41 -15.84 -12.89
C SER A 123 8.94 -16.19 -12.62
N GLU A 124 8.68 -17.18 -11.76
CA GLU A 124 7.32 -17.54 -11.34
C GLU A 124 6.72 -16.42 -10.50
N ALA A 125 7.45 -15.89 -9.52
CA ALA A 125 7.01 -14.76 -8.71
C ALA A 125 6.68 -13.53 -9.56
N GLN A 126 7.51 -13.21 -10.57
CA GLN A 126 7.27 -12.12 -11.52
C GLN A 126 6.00 -12.34 -12.35
N LYS A 127 5.75 -13.58 -12.83
CA LYS A 127 4.53 -13.92 -13.57
C LYS A 127 3.29 -13.74 -12.71
N ILE A 128 3.33 -14.21 -11.47
CA ILE A 128 2.23 -14.05 -10.51
C ILE A 128 1.96 -12.55 -10.25
N GLY A 129 3.00 -11.77 -9.97
CA GLY A 129 2.88 -10.32 -9.78
C GLY A 129 2.29 -9.62 -11.00
N THR A 130 2.71 -9.99 -12.21
CA THR A 130 2.18 -9.45 -13.46
C THR A 130 0.69 -9.76 -13.65
N ILE A 131 0.26 -10.97 -13.30
CA ILE A 131 -1.16 -11.37 -13.39
C ILE A 131 -2.00 -10.53 -12.44
N PHE A 132 -1.62 -10.42 -11.16
CA PHE A 132 -2.39 -9.63 -10.19
C PHE A 132 -2.41 -8.15 -10.56
N ARG A 133 -1.28 -7.58 -10.98
CA ARG A 133 -1.23 -6.20 -11.49
C ARG A 133 -2.20 -5.98 -12.65
N SER A 134 -2.28 -6.93 -13.57
CA SER A 134 -3.18 -6.83 -14.73
C SER A 134 -4.64 -6.88 -14.31
N ILE A 135 -4.99 -7.73 -13.34
CA ILE A 135 -6.33 -7.83 -12.78
C ILE A 135 -6.71 -6.52 -12.06
N ASP A 136 -5.86 -5.97 -11.22
CA ASP A 136 -6.12 -4.73 -10.50
C ASP A 136 -6.27 -3.53 -11.44
N ASN A 137 -5.47 -3.48 -12.52
CA ASN A 137 -5.63 -2.47 -13.56
C ASN A 137 -6.99 -2.58 -14.27
N LEU A 138 -7.46 -3.80 -14.57
CA LEU A 138 -8.78 -4.02 -15.15
C LEU A 138 -9.89 -3.61 -14.18
N ILE A 139 -9.79 -3.96 -12.91
CA ILE A 139 -10.73 -3.55 -11.87
C ILE A 139 -10.81 -2.02 -11.83
N THR A 140 -9.69 -1.33 -11.75
CA THR A 140 -9.63 0.13 -11.72
C THR A 140 -10.25 0.76 -12.97
N LEU A 141 -9.97 0.19 -14.16
CA LEU A 141 -10.55 0.67 -15.42
C LEU A 141 -12.08 0.53 -15.42
N HIS A 142 -12.60 -0.62 -15.00
CA HIS A 142 -14.04 -0.85 -14.95
C HIS A 142 -14.75 0.00 -13.89
N GLN A 143 -14.12 0.25 -12.75
CA GLN A 143 -14.63 1.17 -11.74
C GLN A 143 -14.77 2.59 -12.29
N ARG A 144 -13.76 3.09 -13.02
CA ARG A 144 -13.84 4.40 -13.69
C ARG A 144 -14.93 4.47 -14.77
N GLN A 145 -15.12 3.39 -15.52
CA GLN A 145 -16.20 3.31 -16.51
C GLN A 145 -17.58 3.32 -15.84
N LEU A 146 -17.73 2.56 -14.75
CA LEU A 146 -18.97 2.53 -13.99
C LEU A 146 -19.31 3.92 -13.43
N GLU A 147 -18.34 4.63 -12.89
CA GLU A 147 -18.53 5.98 -12.37
C GLU A 147 -18.99 6.96 -13.46
N LYS A 148 -18.36 6.91 -14.64
CA LYS A 148 -18.79 7.70 -15.80
C LYS A 148 -20.24 7.43 -16.18
N LEU A 149 -20.64 6.15 -16.23
CA LEU A 149 -22.01 5.76 -16.57
C LEU A 149 -23.01 6.23 -15.51
N LYS A 150 -22.67 6.17 -14.22
CA LYS A 150 -23.49 6.72 -13.14
C LYS A 150 -23.70 8.22 -13.31
N ASN A 151 -22.63 8.96 -13.60
CA ASN A 151 -22.69 10.42 -13.82
C ASN A 151 -23.55 10.78 -15.04
N ILE A 152 -23.41 10.04 -16.15
CA ILE A 152 -24.26 10.22 -17.34
C ILE A 152 -25.73 9.94 -17.00
N LYS A 153 -26.01 8.84 -16.28
CA LYS A 153 -27.37 8.51 -15.85
C LYS A 153 -27.97 9.62 -15.00
N SER A 154 -27.22 10.13 -14.00
CA SER A 154 -27.69 11.23 -13.15
C SER A 154 -28.01 12.48 -13.95
N ALA A 155 -27.10 12.90 -14.85
CA ALA A 155 -27.30 14.08 -15.69
C ALA A 155 -28.51 13.96 -16.65
N LEU A 156 -28.76 12.75 -17.16
CA LEU A 156 -29.94 12.50 -18.01
C LEU A 156 -31.24 12.54 -17.19
N LEU A 157 -31.25 11.97 -15.99
CA LEU A 157 -32.42 12.04 -15.10
C LEU A 157 -32.78 13.49 -14.76
N GLU A 158 -31.79 14.30 -14.41
CA GLU A 158 -32.00 15.73 -14.13
C GLU A 158 -32.53 16.50 -15.33
N LYS A 159 -32.12 16.17 -16.56
CA LYS A 159 -32.57 16.86 -17.78
C LYS A 159 -33.92 16.39 -18.27
N MET A 160 -34.32 15.12 -18.02
CA MET A 160 -35.54 14.55 -18.57
C MET A 160 -36.73 14.68 -17.64
N PHE A 161 -36.54 14.92 -16.36
CA PHE A 161 -37.58 14.98 -15.34
C PHE A 161 -37.63 16.32 -14.59
N VAL A 162 -37.20 17.39 -15.24
CA VAL A 162 -37.37 18.79 -14.76
C VAL A 162 -38.74 19.31 -15.10
#